data_6284f5dacb10d8688b60e7893dcd05aa
#
_entry.id   6284f5dacb10d8688b60e7893dcd05aa
#
_cell.length_a   1.000
_cell.length_b   1.000
_cell.length_c   1.000
_cell.angle_alpha   90.00
_cell.angle_beta   90.00
_cell.angle_gamma   90.00
#
_symmetry.space_group_name_H-M   'P 1'
#
loop_
_entity.id
_entity.type
_entity.pdbx_description
1 polymer ?
#
loop_
_entity_poly.entity_id
_entity_poly.type
_entity_poly.pdbx_seq_one_letter_code
_entity_poly.pdbx_strand_id
1 'polypeptide(L)'
;MKTKKSVIWTSIAVLLVASVVLAACGGGATQAPETEVPSVSGIDCTGVKAGDTITMLYQWSGTEEENLTKILRPFVDACGVTLMPESTRDQALLDTRVKAGTPPDIAFWQVTQLNQYKDILIPMTDLGAHSENYPDFWRNLGTVDGKWLGLPVKADPKTLIWYSPKNFNEAGYTIPTTWDELDALVEKMVADGKVPWSMGFESGDATGWTGTDFIQDILLVTKGPEYVMGIIDGSIPYNDEGVRNAYEIYGKWAKDEKYTVGGAAGTVSINFNDAILKVFSVPPEAMMVKQSGFAGGTILGTYPDYVYGTDYDFFGVPGAQGLQGGSDWLMVFNNTPAVSALIKYLSSTKGGETWAQVGFDLTPNLAGANAYTDPALQKKAKLLAETKGFTPDIGDSIPGFGSVEFKGITDFVNGGDLDTILNTIAAAQAEGTK
;
A
#
# COMPACT_ATOMS: atom_id res chain seq x y z
N MET A 1 -17.21 -5.73 -67.71
CA MET A 1 -17.61 -4.63 -68.61
C MET A 1 -16.94 -3.35 -68.18
N LYS A 2 -16.07 -2.84 -69.02
CA LYS A 2 -15.70 -1.42 -69.33
C LYS A 2 -15.19 -0.58 -68.13
N THR A 3 -13.86 -0.33 -67.96
CA THR A 3 -12.99 0.65 -68.66
C THR A 3 -13.38 2.10 -68.34
N LYS A 4 -12.51 3.02 -67.95
CA LYS A 4 -11.29 3.61 -68.59
C LYS A 4 -10.70 4.65 -67.62
N LYS A 5 -9.37 4.69 -67.37
CA LYS A 5 -8.36 5.57 -67.99
C LYS A 5 -8.42 7.06 -67.50
N SER A 6 -7.41 7.49 -66.80
CA SER A 6 -6.10 8.13 -67.16
C SER A 6 -6.27 9.62 -67.45
N VAL A 7 -5.37 10.46 -66.91
CA VAL A 7 -4.38 11.23 -67.69
C VAL A 7 -3.56 12.10 -66.73
N ILE A 8 -2.28 11.89 -66.78
CA ILE A 8 -1.08 12.68 -66.56
C ILE A 8 -1.21 14.14 -67.01
N TRP A 9 -0.62 15.06 -66.29
CA TRP A 9 0.13 16.18 -66.93
C TRP A 9 1.23 16.72 -65.99
N THR A 10 2.45 16.57 -66.46
CA THR A 10 3.72 17.17 -66.08
C THR A 10 3.80 18.62 -66.53
N SER A 11 4.46 19.50 -65.79
CA SER A 11 5.18 20.62 -66.33
C SER A 11 6.25 21.16 -65.40
N ILE A 12 7.45 21.05 -65.84
CA ILE A 12 8.79 21.52 -65.59
C ILE A 12 8.87 23.10 -65.72
N ALA A 13 9.69 23.70 -64.87
CA ALA A 13 10.54 24.89 -65.12
C ALA A 13 11.40 25.12 -63.87
N VAL A 14 12.63 24.86 -63.75
CA VAL A 14 13.96 25.21 -64.31
C VAL A 14 14.36 26.67 -64.04
N LEU A 15 15.46 26.77 -63.21
CA LEU A 15 16.54 27.75 -63.12
C LEU A 15 16.32 29.09 -62.43
N LEU A 16 17.10 29.38 -61.40
CA LEU A 16 18.32 30.22 -61.51
C LEU A 16 19.20 30.17 -60.25
N VAL A 17 20.45 29.87 -60.49
CA VAL A 17 21.60 29.90 -59.60
C VAL A 17 22.02 31.35 -59.34
N ALA A 18 22.23 31.72 -58.09
CA ALA A 18 23.12 32.83 -57.74
C ALA A 18 23.99 32.43 -56.56
N SER A 19 25.22 32.08 -56.83
CA SER A 19 26.28 31.88 -55.90
C SER A 19 26.73 33.22 -55.30
N VAL A 20 26.69 33.35 -53.97
CA VAL A 20 27.52 34.35 -53.28
C VAL A 20 28.32 33.59 -52.23
N VAL A 21 29.60 33.46 -52.53
CA VAL A 21 30.65 33.08 -51.58
C VAL A 21 30.95 34.28 -50.73
N LEU A 22 30.76 34.19 -49.43
CA LEU A 22 31.39 35.06 -48.46
C LEU A 22 32.06 34.25 -47.40
N ALA A 23 33.33 34.50 -47.26
CA ALA A 23 34.30 33.82 -46.47
C ALA A 23 34.03 33.89 -44.95
N ALA A 24 34.35 32.82 -44.34
CA ALA A 24 34.63 32.53 -42.95
C ALA A 24 35.05 33.68 -42.03
N CYS A 25 34.50 33.72 -40.87
CA CYS A 25 35.20 33.92 -39.62
C CYS A 25 34.60 32.97 -38.62
N GLY A 26 35.44 32.05 -38.07
CA GLY A 26 35.06 31.11 -37.01
C GLY A 26 34.62 31.88 -35.76
N GLY A 27 33.36 31.71 -35.43
CA GLY A 27 32.81 32.00 -34.13
C GLY A 27 32.30 30.66 -33.58
N GLY A 28 32.97 30.12 -32.57
CA GLY A 28 32.45 28.98 -31.83
C GLY A 28 31.02 29.32 -31.41
N ALA A 29 30.08 28.44 -31.73
CA ALA A 29 28.75 28.50 -31.18
C ALA A 29 28.91 28.35 -29.65
N THR A 30 28.85 29.45 -28.94
CA THR A 30 28.67 29.49 -27.52
C THR A 30 27.29 28.83 -27.33
N GLN A 31 27.26 27.60 -26.81
CA GLN A 31 26.02 27.02 -26.28
C GLN A 31 25.46 28.08 -25.32
N ALA A 32 24.23 28.50 -25.54
CA ALA A 32 23.51 29.31 -24.59
C ALA A 32 23.60 28.61 -23.24
N PRO A 33 23.90 29.32 -22.14
CA PRO A 33 23.93 28.69 -20.85
C PRO A 33 22.57 28.01 -20.63
N GLU A 34 22.63 26.70 -20.41
CA GLU A 34 21.46 25.92 -19.99
C GLU A 34 20.93 26.58 -18.73
N THR A 35 19.72 27.09 -18.81
CA THR A 35 19.08 27.83 -17.72
C THR A 35 18.66 26.78 -16.67
N GLU A 36 19.39 26.73 -15.56
CA GLU A 36 18.93 26.03 -14.37
C GLU A 36 17.58 26.63 -13.96
N VAL A 37 16.58 25.77 -13.69
CA VAL A 37 15.24 26.20 -13.24
C VAL A 37 15.36 26.61 -11.77
N PRO A 38 15.12 27.90 -11.42
CA PRO A 38 15.20 28.31 -10.02
C PRO A 38 14.07 27.67 -9.21
N SER A 39 14.32 27.40 -7.91
CA SER A 39 13.31 26.88 -7.00
C SER A 39 12.09 27.81 -6.94
N VAL A 40 10.99 27.40 -7.55
CA VAL A 40 9.71 28.10 -7.49
C VAL A 40 8.81 27.32 -6.54
N SER A 41 8.18 28.02 -5.59
CA SER A 41 7.21 27.41 -4.64
C SER A 41 7.77 26.41 -3.59
N GLY A 42 9.05 26.54 -3.19
CA GLY A 42 9.65 25.69 -2.13
C GLY A 42 10.02 24.27 -2.60
N ILE A 43 10.06 24.03 -3.92
CA ILE A 43 10.55 22.78 -4.52
C ILE A 43 11.99 23.05 -5.03
N ASP A 44 12.95 22.23 -4.58
CA ASP A 44 14.35 22.33 -4.97
C ASP A 44 14.59 21.68 -6.33
N CYS A 45 14.77 22.48 -7.37
CA CYS A 45 15.09 22.05 -8.73
C CYS A 45 16.57 22.21 -9.07
N THR A 46 17.45 22.33 -8.08
CA THR A 46 18.90 22.54 -8.33
C THR A 46 19.48 21.45 -9.22
N GLY A 47 20.16 21.85 -10.29
CA GLY A 47 20.76 20.96 -11.27
C GLY A 47 19.80 20.35 -12.30
N VAL A 48 18.48 20.60 -12.19
CA VAL A 48 17.47 20.13 -13.14
C VAL A 48 17.43 21.06 -14.34
N LYS A 49 17.36 20.49 -15.54
CA LYS A 49 17.15 21.20 -16.80
C LYS A 49 15.72 21.01 -17.30
N ALA A 50 15.14 22.06 -17.82
CA ALA A 50 13.83 21.95 -18.46
C ALA A 50 13.85 20.92 -19.59
N GLY A 51 12.93 19.96 -19.52
CA GLY A 51 12.85 18.83 -20.45
C GLY A 51 13.64 17.58 -20.02
N ASP A 52 14.35 17.59 -18.87
CA ASP A 52 14.89 16.36 -18.30
C ASP A 52 13.76 15.33 -18.12
N THR A 53 14.09 14.06 -18.39
CA THR A 53 13.10 12.98 -18.34
C THR A 53 13.32 12.08 -17.12
N ILE A 54 12.23 11.55 -16.57
CA ILE A 54 12.25 10.53 -15.53
C ILE A 54 11.38 9.36 -15.98
N THR A 55 11.96 8.19 -16.20
CA THR A 55 11.24 6.95 -16.49
C THR A 55 10.74 6.32 -15.20
N MET A 56 9.46 5.95 -15.18
CA MET A 56 8.78 5.47 -13.97
C MET A 56 8.04 4.16 -14.26
N LEU A 57 8.16 3.19 -13.37
CA LEU A 57 7.39 1.95 -13.40
C LEU A 57 6.58 1.82 -12.09
N TYR A 58 5.29 1.48 -12.19
CA TYR A 58 4.43 1.30 -11.02
C TYR A 58 3.29 0.32 -11.31
N GLN A 59 2.64 -0.16 -10.24
CA GLN A 59 1.55 -1.14 -10.33
C GLN A 59 0.14 -0.52 -10.31
N TRP A 60 0.03 0.78 -10.16
CA TRP A 60 -1.23 1.50 -10.07
C TRP A 60 -1.84 1.79 -11.45
N SER A 61 -3.17 1.82 -11.52
CA SER A 61 -3.91 2.11 -12.75
C SER A 61 -5.21 2.86 -12.43
N GLY A 62 -5.82 3.49 -13.45
CA GLY A 62 -7.07 4.23 -13.30
C GLY A 62 -6.96 5.37 -12.28
N THR A 63 -7.88 5.41 -11.30
CA THR A 63 -7.90 6.48 -10.29
C THR A 63 -6.62 6.58 -9.47
N GLU A 64 -5.94 5.47 -9.19
CA GLU A 64 -4.67 5.47 -8.46
C GLU A 64 -3.57 6.18 -9.29
N GLU A 65 -3.48 5.89 -10.58
CA GLU A 65 -2.55 6.55 -11.52
C GLU A 65 -2.87 8.04 -11.67
N GLU A 66 -4.14 8.41 -11.74
CA GLU A 66 -4.57 9.82 -11.74
C GLU A 66 -4.15 10.54 -10.46
N ASN A 67 -4.25 9.88 -9.30
CA ASN A 67 -3.82 10.43 -8.03
C ASN A 67 -2.31 10.61 -7.98
N LEU A 68 -1.52 9.64 -8.44
CA LEU A 68 -0.07 9.80 -8.58
C LEU A 68 0.27 11.02 -9.45
N THR A 69 -0.41 11.17 -10.58
CA THR A 69 -0.23 12.33 -11.48
C THR A 69 -0.50 13.65 -10.77
N LYS A 70 -1.57 13.73 -9.96
CA LYS A 70 -1.89 14.95 -9.16
C LYS A 70 -0.81 15.24 -8.12
N ILE A 71 -0.26 14.20 -7.47
CA ILE A 71 0.81 14.32 -6.48
C ILE A 71 2.10 14.84 -7.12
N LEU A 72 2.44 14.36 -8.31
CA LEU A 72 3.67 14.75 -9.01
C LEU A 72 3.56 16.09 -9.74
N ARG A 73 2.35 16.59 -9.99
CA ARG A 73 2.10 17.82 -10.77
C ARG A 73 2.86 19.06 -10.24
N PRO A 74 2.88 19.36 -8.92
CA PRO A 74 3.63 20.52 -8.43
C PRO A 74 5.12 20.46 -8.74
N PHE A 75 5.72 19.27 -8.68
CA PHE A 75 7.13 19.06 -9.05
C PHE A 75 7.37 19.25 -10.55
N VAL A 76 6.52 18.64 -11.39
CA VAL A 76 6.60 18.79 -12.85
C VAL A 76 6.49 20.26 -13.27
N ASP A 77 5.50 20.97 -12.71
CA ASP A 77 5.27 22.39 -13.04
C ASP A 77 6.41 23.30 -12.54
N ALA A 78 7.02 22.98 -11.40
CA ALA A 78 8.11 23.75 -10.84
C ALA A 78 9.44 23.51 -11.57
N CYS A 79 9.77 22.25 -11.88
CA CYS A 79 11.09 21.87 -12.39
C CYS A 79 11.12 21.67 -13.92
N GLY A 80 9.97 21.70 -14.60
CA GLY A 80 9.89 21.57 -16.06
C GLY A 80 10.33 20.21 -16.60
N VAL A 81 10.27 19.17 -15.79
CA VAL A 81 10.64 17.80 -16.18
C VAL A 81 9.53 17.11 -16.96
N THR A 82 9.90 16.09 -17.72
CA THR A 82 8.97 15.18 -18.41
C THR A 82 8.96 13.84 -17.75
N LEU A 83 7.82 13.40 -17.20
CA LEU A 83 7.65 12.07 -16.67
C LEU A 83 7.28 11.09 -17.79
N MET A 84 7.88 9.91 -17.76
CA MET A 84 7.59 8.81 -18.68
C MET A 84 7.02 7.63 -17.88
N PRO A 85 5.72 7.67 -17.58
CA PRO A 85 5.07 6.67 -16.73
C PRO A 85 4.78 5.39 -17.52
N GLU A 86 4.91 4.27 -16.83
CA GLU A 86 4.48 2.95 -17.30
C GLU A 86 3.81 2.18 -16.16
N SER A 87 2.55 1.79 -16.36
CA SER A 87 1.77 1.01 -15.41
C SER A 87 1.82 -0.47 -15.78
N THR A 88 2.18 -1.31 -14.81
CA THR A 88 2.13 -2.78 -14.96
C THR A 88 2.06 -3.46 -13.61
N ARG A 89 1.36 -4.60 -13.54
CA ARG A 89 1.39 -5.51 -12.39
C ARG A 89 2.33 -6.71 -12.62
N ASP A 90 3.03 -6.73 -13.76
CA ASP A 90 3.96 -7.80 -14.11
C ASP A 90 5.33 -7.53 -13.48
N GLN A 91 5.59 -8.16 -12.34
CA GLN A 91 6.90 -8.14 -11.66
C GLN A 91 8.02 -8.62 -12.57
N ALA A 92 7.77 -9.61 -13.46
CA ALA A 92 8.77 -10.16 -14.34
C ALA A 92 9.28 -9.13 -15.37
N LEU A 93 8.49 -8.10 -15.68
CA LEU A 93 8.93 -7.00 -16.54
C LEU A 93 10.06 -6.19 -15.89
N LEU A 94 9.89 -5.82 -14.59
CA LEU A 94 10.94 -5.12 -13.86
C LEU A 94 12.21 -5.97 -13.75
N ASP A 95 12.07 -7.24 -13.39
CA ASP A 95 13.18 -8.19 -13.29
C ASP A 95 13.95 -8.32 -14.61
N THR A 96 13.21 -8.40 -15.72
CA THR A 96 13.80 -8.52 -17.05
C THR A 96 14.62 -7.29 -17.42
N ARG A 97 14.10 -6.09 -17.15
CA ARG A 97 14.80 -4.82 -17.42
C ARG A 97 16.04 -4.66 -16.55
N VAL A 98 15.93 -4.98 -15.26
CA VAL A 98 17.07 -4.95 -14.34
C VAL A 98 18.17 -5.92 -14.84
N LYS A 99 17.85 -7.15 -15.17
CA LYS A 99 18.80 -8.14 -15.69
C LYS A 99 19.42 -7.73 -17.04
N ALA A 100 18.67 -7.01 -17.86
CA ALA A 100 19.16 -6.47 -19.13
C ALA A 100 20.03 -5.21 -18.97
N GLY A 101 20.16 -4.66 -17.75
CA GLY A 101 20.91 -3.42 -17.48
C GLY A 101 20.18 -2.15 -17.96
N THR A 102 18.86 -2.22 -18.12
CA THR A 102 18.00 -1.12 -18.59
C THR A 102 16.81 -0.91 -17.65
N PRO A 103 17.04 -0.77 -16.32
CA PRO A 103 15.96 -0.49 -15.38
C PRO A 103 15.34 0.87 -15.69
N PRO A 104 14.09 1.16 -15.21
CA PRO A 104 13.58 2.53 -15.16
C PRO A 104 14.43 3.37 -14.19
N ASP A 105 14.29 4.70 -14.24
CA ASP A 105 14.97 5.56 -13.26
C ASP A 105 14.43 5.29 -11.86
N ILE A 106 13.11 5.14 -11.74
CA ILE A 106 12.42 4.84 -10.48
C ILE A 106 11.35 3.77 -10.68
N ALA A 107 11.09 3.01 -9.61
CA ALA A 107 9.94 2.09 -9.56
C ALA A 107 9.21 2.21 -8.22
N PHE A 108 7.86 2.09 -8.26
CA PHE A 108 7.02 1.99 -7.08
C PHE A 108 6.55 0.54 -6.94
N TRP A 109 6.95 -0.12 -5.85
CA TRP A 109 6.66 -1.54 -5.66
C TRP A 109 6.63 -1.93 -4.18
N GLN A 110 6.56 -3.24 -3.91
CA GLN A 110 6.54 -3.81 -2.56
C GLN A 110 7.92 -3.74 -1.88
N VAL A 111 7.94 -3.69 -0.55
CA VAL A 111 9.17 -3.62 0.25
C VAL A 111 10.11 -4.82 0.02
N THR A 112 9.55 -5.98 -0.30
CA THR A 112 10.32 -7.22 -0.55
C THR A 112 11.31 -7.10 -1.70
N GLN A 113 11.04 -6.25 -2.70
CA GLN A 113 11.95 -6.01 -3.82
C GLN A 113 13.20 -5.23 -3.44
N LEU A 114 13.21 -4.55 -2.32
CA LEU A 114 14.42 -3.85 -1.85
C LEU A 114 15.58 -4.82 -1.65
N ASN A 115 15.33 -5.98 -1.05
CA ASN A 115 16.36 -6.99 -0.88
C ASN A 115 16.80 -7.61 -2.21
N GLN A 116 15.87 -7.80 -3.14
CA GLN A 116 16.13 -8.36 -4.46
C GLN A 116 17.05 -7.48 -5.30
N TYR A 117 16.91 -6.15 -5.20
CA TYR A 117 17.66 -5.18 -6.01
C TYR A 117 18.72 -4.40 -5.23
N LYS A 118 19.04 -4.78 -3.98
CA LYS A 118 19.88 -4.03 -3.05
C LYS A 118 21.25 -3.59 -3.57
N ASP A 119 21.83 -4.39 -4.48
CA ASP A 119 23.17 -4.13 -5.02
C ASP A 119 23.21 -3.05 -6.11
N ILE A 120 22.04 -2.67 -6.63
CA ILE A 120 21.91 -1.70 -7.73
C ILE A 120 21.04 -0.49 -7.37
N LEU A 121 20.33 -0.53 -6.25
CA LEU A 121 19.51 0.59 -5.79
C LEU A 121 20.39 1.73 -5.21
N ILE A 122 19.99 2.95 -5.52
CA ILE A 122 20.64 4.16 -4.99
C ILE A 122 20.05 4.47 -3.60
N PRO A 123 20.88 4.63 -2.55
CA PRO A 123 20.41 4.99 -1.22
C PRO A 123 19.66 6.33 -1.22
N MET A 124 18.58 6.41 -0.47
CA MET A 124 17.76 7.62 -0.32
C MET A 124 18.58 8.79 0.28
N THR A 125 19.56 8.49 1.14
CA THR A 125 20.49 9.47 1.71
C THR A 125 21.33 10.16 0.65
N ASP A 126 21.75 9.43 -0.39
CA ASP A 126 22.58 9.96 -1.48
C ASP A 126 21.78 10.85 -2.44
N LEU A 127 20.45 10.73 -2.39
CA LEU A 127 19.49 11.53 -3.17
C LEU A 127 18.98 12.75 -2.40
N GLY A 128 19.38 12.91 -1.13
CA GLY A 128 18.97 14.01 -0.27
C GLY A 128 17.54 13.89 0.25
N ALA A 129 17.03 12.67 0.42
CA ALA A 129 15.73 12.44 1.03
C ALA A 129 15.64 12.97 2.47
N HIS A 130 14.50 13.55 2.82
CA HIS A 130 14.21 14.12 4.15
C HIS A 130 13.83 13.01 5.15
N SER A 131 14.84 12.35 5.71
CA SER A 131 14.66 11.22 6.64
C SER A 131 13.94 11.62 7.93
N GLU A 132 14.04 12.87 8.35
CA GLU A 132 13.38 13.45 9.52
C GLU A 132 11.86 13.45 9.44
N ASN A 133 11.31 13.33 8.23
CA ASN A 133 9.86 13.26 8.00
C ASN A 133 9.29 11.84 8.11
N TYR A 134 10.10 10.86 8.46
CA TYR A 134 9.68 9.46 8.59
C TYR A 134 10.06 8.89 9.95
N PRO A 135 9.14 8.23 10.66
CA PRO A 135 9.45 7.46 11.86
C PRO A 135 10.53 6.41 11.62
N ASP A 136 11.29 6.07 12.66
CA ASP A 136 12.40 5.12 12.57
C ASP A 136 11.97 3.77 12.01
N PHE A 137 10.81 3.27 12.40
CA PHE A 137 10.33 1.98 11.92
C PHE A 137 10.11 1.96 10.39
N TRP A 138 9.61 3.05 9.77
CA TRP A 138 9.51 3.14 8.33
C TRP A 138 10.89 3.14 7.65
N ARG A 139 11.83 3.91 8.21
CA ARG A 139 13.20 3.93 7.68
C ARG A 139 13.87 2.56 7.82
N ASN A 140 13.66 1.88 8.96
CA ASN A 140 14.21 0.55 9.20
C ASN A 140 13.65 -0.49 8.21
N LEU A 141 12.34 -0.48 7.93
CA LEU A 141 11.72 -1.35 6.91
C LEU A 141 12.30 -1.12 5.50
N GLY A 142 12.62 0.13 5.16
CA GLY A 142 13.25 0.50 3.89
C GLY A 142 14.77 0.32 3.85
N THR A 143 15.38 -0.22 4.92
CA THR A 143 16.84 -0.35 5.06
C THR A 143 17.27 -1.81 4.85
N VAL A 144 18.18 -2.03 3.90
CA VAL A 144 18.81 -3.31 3.64
C VAL A 144 20.34 -3.14 3.72
N ASP A 145 21.01 -4.03 4.44
CA ASP A 145 22.47 -3.98 4.68
C ASP A 145 22.96 -2.60 5.15
N GLY A 146 22.17 -1.95 6.04
CA GLY A 146 22.50 -0.63 6.61
C GLY A 146 22.32 0.56 5.67
N LYS A 147 21.77 0.37 4.47
CA LYS A 147 21.45 1.43 3.50
C LYS A 147 19.95 1.64 3.41
N TRP A 148 19.48 2.86 3.51
CA TRP A 148 18.08 3.21 3.29
C TRP A 148 17.79 3.23 1.80
N LEU A 149 17.25 2.11 1.25
CA LEU A 149 17.10 1.86 -0.19
C LEU A 149 15.69 2.15 -0.72
N GLY A 150 14.68 2.21 0.14
CA GLY A 150 13.30 2.46 -0.27
C GLY A 150 12.68 3.64 0.48
N LEU A 151 12.03 4.56 -0.25
CA LEU A 151 11.21 5.61 0.31
C LEU A 151 9.77 5.09 0.44
N PRO A 152 9.22 4.96 1.67
CA PRO A 152 7.81 4.57 1.81
C PRO A 152 6.92 5.72 1.36
N VAL A 153 6.01 5.46 0.42
CA VAL A 153 5.16 6.51 -0.15
C VAL A 153 3.69 6.35 0.18
N LYS A 154 3.23 5.10 0.32
CA LYS A 154 1.82 4.78 0.56
C LYS A 154 1.71 3.68 1.61
N ALA A 155 0.70 3.77 2.49
CA ALA A 155 0.37 2.76 3.47
C ALA A 155 -1.15 2.56 3.56
N ASP A 156 -1.59 1.31 3.74
CA ASP A 156 -2.97 0.94 4.01
C ASP A 156 -3.03 0.06 5.26
N PRO A 157 -3.36 0.64 6.44
CA PRO A 157 -3.49 -0.12 7.67
C PRO A 157 -4.64 -1.12 7.59
N LYS A 158 -4.38 -2.36 7.99
CA LYS A 158 -5.35 -3.45 8.09
C LYS A 158 -5.85 -3.69 9.52
N THR A 159 -5.19 -3.17 10.55
CA THR A 159 -5.47 -3.35 12.00
C THR A 159 -6.67 -2.51 12.44
N LEU A 160 -7.82 -2.67 11.78
CA LEU A 160 -9.02 -1.87 12.00
C LEU A 160 -10.24 -2.75 12.26
N ILE A 161 -11.09 -2.35 13.21
CA ILE A 161 -12.40 -2.93 13.49
C ILE A 161 -13.47 -1.89 13.12
N TRP A 162 -14.31 -2.25 12.16
CA TRP A 162 -15.40 -1.41 11.66
C TRP A 162 -16.70 -1.74 12.38
N TYR A 163 -17.51 -0.70 12.66
CA TYR A 163 -18.75 -0.80 13.38
C TYR A 163 -19.71 0.34 13.02
N SER A 164 -20.98 0.22 13.42
CA SER A 164 -21.94 1.30 13.32
C SER A 164 -22.04 2.04 14.66
N PRO A 165 -21.63 3.33 14.76
CA PRO A 165 -21.81 4.13 15.96
C PRO A 165 -23.26 4.19 16.42
N LYS A 166 -24.20 4.28 15.48
CA LYS A 166 -25.63 4.25 15.78
C LYS A 166 -26.05 2.97 16.49
N ASN A 167 -25.67 1.79 15.98
CA ASN A 167 -26.01 0.50 16.56
C ASN A 167 -25.35 0.32 17.94
N PHE A 168 -24.10 0.79 18.11
CA PHE A 168 -23.40 0.76 19.39
C PHE A 168 -24.09 1.64 20.44
N ASN A 169 -24.45 2.87 20.08
CA ASN A 169 -25.17 3.79 20.97
C ASN A 169 -26.53 3.24 21.38
N GLU A 170 -27.30 2.69 20.46
CA GLU A 170 -28.60 2.08 20.73
C GLU A 170 -28.50 0.89 21.68
N ALA A 171 -27.41 0.10 21.59
CA ALA A 171 -27.14 -1.04 22.46
C ALA A 171 -26.42 -0.69 23.76
N GLY A 172 -25.95 0.57 23.91
CA GLY A 172 -25.18 1.02 25.08
C GLY A 172 -23.78 0.43 25.14
N TYR A 173 -23.15 0.17 23.97
CA TYR A 173 -21.78 -0.31 23.87
C TYR A 173 -20.79 0.87 23.79
N THR A 174 -19.60 0.64 24.33
CA THR A 174 -18.49 1.61 24.30
C THR A 174 -17.34 1.03 23.52
N ILE A 175 -16.57 1.90 22.85
CA ILE A 175 -15.36 1.48 22.13
C ILE A 175 -14.31 0.99 23.14
N PRO A 176 -13.82 -0.27 22.98
CA PRO A 176 -12.78 -0.81 23.84
C PRO A 176 -11.42 -0.17 23.55
N THR A 177 -10.59 -0.01 24.58
CA THR A 177 -9.23 0.54 24.51
C THR A 177 -8.15 -0.50 24.77
N THR A 178 -8.51 -1.62 25.38
CA THR A 178 -7.65 -2.76 25.66
C THR A 178 -8.22 -4.05 25.08
N TRP A 179 -7.38 -5.06 24.93
CA TRP A 179 -7.84 -6.39 24.46
C TRP A 179 -8.84 -7.03 25.40
N ASP A 180 -8.61 -6.92 26.72
CA ASP A 180 -9.54 -7.45 27.74
C ASP A 180 -10.91 -6.76 27.67
N GLU A 181 -10.94 -5.46 27.39
CA GLU A 181 -12.19 -4.72 27.17
C GLU A 181 -12.90 -5.17 25.89
N LEU A 182 -12.15 -5.52 24.81
CA LEU A 182 -12.72 -6.08 23.59
C LEU A 182 -13.34 -7.45 23.85
N ASP A 183 -12.62 -8.37 24.54
CA ASP A 183 -13.17 -9.69 24.90
C ASP A 183 -14.42 -9.55 25.79
N ALA A 184 -14.40 -8.67 26.77
CA ALA A 184 -15.56 -8.37 27.62
C ALA A 184 -16.75 -7.79 26.83
N LEU A 185 -16.49 -6.92 25.85
CA LEU A 185 -17.51 -6.39 24.94
C LEU A 185 -18.14 -7.48 24.08
N VAL A 186 -17.32 -8.38 23.54
CA VAL A 186 -17.76 -9.55 22.76
C VAL A 186 -18.68 -10.44 23.60
N GLU A 187 -18.30 -10.76 24.84
CA GLU A 187 -19.14 -11.56 25.74
C GLU A 187 -20.45 -10.83 26.12
N LYS A 188 -20.38 -9.51 26.30
CA LYS A 188 -21.58 -8.70 26.55
C LYS A 188 -22.54 -8.74 25.37
N MET A 189 -22.04 -8.61 24.13
CA MET A 189 -22.87 -8.69 22.92
C MET A 189 -23.59 -10.05 22.84
N VAL A 190 -22.88 -11.15 23.12
CA VAL A 190 -23.49 -12.49 23.18
C VAL A 190 -24.57 -12.57 24.26
N ALA A 191 -24.32 -12.03 25.46
CA ALA A 191 -25.32 -12.00 26.54
C ALA A 191 -26.56 -11.16 26.20
N ASP A 192 -26.40 -10.12 25.40
CA ASP A 192 -27.47 -9.27 24.90
C ASP A 192 -28.20 -9.88 23.68
N GLY A 193 -27.83 -11.12 23.27
CA GLY A 193 -28.42 -11.81 22.12
C GLY A 193 -28.01 -11.24 20.77
N LYS A 194 -26.85 -10.55 20.70
CA LYS A 194 -26.26 -10.03 19.47
C LYS A 194 -25.12 -10.91 19.02
N VAL A 195 -24.88 -10.98 17.71
CA VAL A 195 -23.70 -11.61 17.14
C VAL A 195 -22.57 -10.57 17.08
N PRO A 196 -21.44 -10.78 17.79
CA PRO A 196 -20.35 -9.79 17.83
C PRO A 196 -19.70 -9.57 16.46
N TRP A 197 -19.35 -10.62 15.74
CA TRP A 197 -18.53 -10.58 14.57
C TRP A 197 -19.24 -10.96 13.28
N SER A 198 -18.89 -10.30 12.19
CA SER A 198 -19.06 -10.81 10.84
C SER A 198 -17.68 -11.17 10.30
N MET A 199 -17.45 -12.44 10.04
CA MET A 199 -16.23 -12.95 9.44
C MET A 199 -16.57 -13.55 8.07
N GLY A 200 -15.70 -13.31 7.07
CA GLY A 200 -15.90 -13.82 5.72
C GLY A 200 -14.56 -14.04 5.04
N PHE A 201 -14.30 -15.30 4.66
CA PHE A 201 -13.05 -15.72 4.04
C PHE A 201 -13.11 -15.77 2.52
N GLU A 202 -14.31 -16.04 1.96
CA GLU A 202 -14.44 -16.31 0.53
C GLU A 202 -13.87 -15.15 -0.29
N SER A 203 -12.86 -15.46 -1.12
CA SER A 203 -12.10 -14.53 -1.96
C SER A 203 -11.38 -15.26 -3.10
N GLY A 204 -12.00 -16.31 -3.69
CA GLY A 204 -11.35 -17.13 -4.72
C GLY A 204 -10.07 -17.79 -4.20
N ASP A 205 -8.96 -17.61 -4.93
CA ASP A 205 -7.67 -18.22 -4.60
C ASP A 205 -7.05 -17.67 -3.30
N ALA A 206 -7.49 -16.49 -2.85
CA ALA A 206 -7.05 -15.87 -1.61
C ALA A 206 -7.98 -16.16 -0.42
N THR A 207 -8.92 -17.13 -0.54
CA THR A 207 -9.84 -17.49 0.55
C THR A 207 -9.10 -17.82 1.82
N GLY A 208 -9.37 -17.04 2.90
CA GLY A 208 -8.70 -17.16 4.20
C GLY A 208 -7.88 -15.92 4.62
N TRP A 209 -7.52 -15.03 3.69
CA TRP A 209 -6.66 -13.87 3.97
C TRP A 209 -7.17 -12.95 5.09
N THR A 210 -8.47 -12.76 5.22
CA THR A 210 -9.06 -11.95 6.30
C THR A 210 -8.85 -12.57 7.68
N GLY A 211 -8.79 -13.90 7.74
CA GLY A 211 -8.50 -14.66 8.96
C GLY A 211 -7.04 -14.55 9.36
N THR A 212 -6.12 -14.70 8.42
CA THR A 212 -4.68 -14.55 8.67
C THR A 212 -4.31 -13.12 9.08
N ASP A 213 -4.97 -12.11 8.49
CA ASP A 213 -4.88 -10.74 8.96
C ASP A 213 -5.30 -10.58 10.43
N PHE A 214 -6.35 -11.27 10.87
CA PHE A 214 -6.78 -11.19 12.27
C PHE A 214 -5.83 -11.96 13.21
N ILE A 215 -5.27 -13.08 12.75
CA ILE A 215 -4.18 -13.78 13.49
C ILE A 215 -3.00 -12.84 13.70
N GLN A 216 -2.57 -12.11 12.67
CA GLN A 216 -1.47 -11.15 12.79
C GLN A 216 -1.80 -10.02 13.75
N ASP A 217 -3.04 -9.50 13.78
CA ASP A 217 -3.45 -8.50 14.78
C ASP A 217 -3.38 -9.06 16.21
N ILE A 218 -3.79 -10.32 16.43
CA ILE A 218 -3.67 -10.97 17.73
C ILE A 218 -2.19 -11.12 18.13
N LEU A 219 -1.30 -11.43 17.17
CA LEU A 219 0.14 -11.43 17.41
C LEU A 219 0.67 -10.04 17.76
N LEU A 220 0.21 -8.99 17.11
CA LEU A 220 0.57 -7.61 17.45
C LEU A 220 0.11 -7.22 18.86
N VAL A 221 -1.02 -7.74 19.33
CA VAL A 221 -1.50 -7.55 20.70
C VAL A 221 -0.64 -8.33 21.70
N THR A 222 -0.43 -9.62 21.46
CA THR A 222 0.13 -10.55 22.45
C THR A 222 1.65 -10.59 22.48
N LYS A 223 2.30 -10.29 21.35
CA LYS A 223 3.76 -10.43 21.13
C LYS A 223 4.44 -9.16 20.63
N GLY A 224 3.73 -8.32 19.87
CA GLY A 224 4.25 -7.08 19.31
C GLY A 224 4.90 -7.24 17.92
N PRO A 225 5.28 -6.10 17.31
CA PRO A 225 5.73 -6.06 15.92
C PRO A 225 7.05 -6.80 15.67
N GLU A 226 7.97 -6.83 16.63
CA GLU A 226 9.26 -7.53 16.50
C GLU A 226 9.07 -9.04 16.33
N TYR A 227 8.07 -9.61 17.01
CA TYR A 227 7.73 -11.03 16.87
C TYR A 227 7.17 -11.34 15.46
N VAL A 228 6.30 -10.47 14.95
CA VAL A 228 5.76 -10.59 13.58
C VAL A 228 6.89 -10.50 12.55
N MET A 229 7.82 -9.55 12.71
CA MET A 229 8.99 -9.44 11.85
C MET A 229 9.89 -10.68 11.92
N GLY A 230 10.03 -11.28 13.10
CA GLY A 230 10.75 -12.56 13.27
C GLY A 230 10.09 -13.74 12.55
N ILE A 231 8.77 -13.73 12.40
CA ILE A 231 8.08 -14.71 11.54
C ILE A 231 8.41 -14.43 10.06
N ILE A 232 8.36 -13.17 9.64
CA ILE A 232 8.62 -12.78 8.25
C ILE A 232 10.06 -13.13 7.82
N ASP A 233 11.04 -12.93 8.68
CA ASP A 233 12.46 -13.23 8.36
C ASP A 233 12.87 -14.68 8.66
N GLY A 234 11.96 -15.48 9.23
CA GLY A 234 12.16 -16.90 9.53
C GLY A 234 12.94 -17.18 10.83
N SER A 235 13.30 -16.15 11.62
CA SER A 235 13.95 -16.34 12.94
C SER A 235 12.98 -16.92 13.99
N ILE A 236 11.68 -16.72 13.80
CA ILE A 236 10.61 -17.33 14.60
C ILE A 236 9.80 -18.25 13.66
N PRO A 237 9.75 -19.56 13.93
CA PRO A 237 9.00 -20.48 13.09
C PRO A 237 7.49 -20.30 13.27
N TYR A 238 6.71 -20.48 12.19
CA TYR A 238 5.26 -20.28 12.23
C TYR A 238 4.50 -21.25 13.14
N ASN A 239 5.10 -22.36 13.51
CA ASN A 239 4.56 -23.31 14.51
C ASN A 239 4.97 -23.00 15.95
N ASP A 240 5.48 -21.80 16.23
CA ASP A 240 5.78 -21.32 17.57
C ASP A 240 4.52 -21.22 18.45
N GLU A 241 4.71 -21.35 19.77
CA GLU A 241 3.63 -21.29 20.78
C GLU A 241 2.81 -19.99 20.69
N GLY A 242 3.45 -18.86 20.34
CA GLY A 242 2.76 -17.59 20.20
C GLY A 242 1.76 -17.60 19.05
N VAL A 243 2.12 -18.20 17.92
CA VAL A 243 1.20 -18.36 16.77
C VAL A 243 0.07 -19.31 17.12
N ARG A 244 0.37 -20.44 17.78
CA ARG A 244 -0.63 -21.37 18.29
C ARG A 244 -1.68 -20.67 19.15
N ASN A 245 -1.22 -19.91 20.14
CA ASN A 245 -2.12 -19.16 21.03
C ASN A 245 -3.00 -18.16 20.25
N ALA A 246 -2.46 -17.49 19.21
CA ALA A 246 -3.25 -16.60 18.37
C ALA A 246 -4.37 -17.34 17.61
N TYR A 247 -4.09 -18.53 17.07
CA TYR A 247 -5.09 -19.39 16.44
C TYR A 247 -6.18 -19.85 17.43
N GLU A 248 -5.80 -20.20 18.66
CA GLU A 248 -6.75 -20.62 19.70
C GLU A 248 -7.69 -19.47 20.11
N ILE A 249 -7.14 -18.26 20.32
CA ILE A 249 -7.92 -17.05 20.59
C ILE A 249 -8.90 -16.77 19.43
N TYR A 250 -8.40 -16.76 18.21
CA TYR A 250 -9.23 -16.52 17.01
C TYR A 250 -10.31 -17.59 16.84
N GLY A 251 -9.94 -18.87 17.05
CA GLY A 251 -10.85 -20.01 16.90
C GLY A 251 -12.04 -19.99 17.84
N LYS A 252 -11.91 -19.38 19.03
CA LYS A 252 -13.04 -19.14 19.95
C LYS A 252 -14.14 -18.34 19.26
N TRP A 253 -13.78 -17.32 18.49
CA TRP A 253 -14.76 -16.44 17.84
C TRP A 253 -15.18 -16.94 16.46
N ALA A 254 -14.26 -17.49 15.66
CA ALA A 254 -14.49 -17.80 14.27
C ALA A 254 -15.31 -19.09 14.01
N LYS A 255 -15.44 -19.96 15.03
CA LYS A 255 -16.05 -21.28 14.85
C LYS A 255 -17.48 -21.41 15.42
N ASP A 256 -17.89 -20.53 16.30
CA ASP A 256 -19.13 -20.66 17.06
C ASP A 256 -20.17 -19.59 16.60
N GLU A 257 -21.37 -20.02 16.26
CA GLU A 257 -22.47 -19.16 15.79
C GLU A 257 -22.87 -18.04 16.76
N LYS A 258 -22.60 -18.22 18.05
CA LYS A 258 -22.85 -17.16 19.03
C LYS A 258 -21.91 -15.97 18.88
N TYR A 259 -20.71 -16.17 18.29
CA TYR A 259 -19.72 -15.12 18.13
C TYR A 259 -19.65 -14.57 16.69
N THR A 260 -19.88 -15.40 15.68
CA THR A 260 -19.82 -14.96 14.29
C THR A 260 -21.00 -15.47 13.46
N VAL A 261 -21.38 -14.69 12.45
CA VAL A 261 -22.51 -15.01 11.56
C VAL A 261 -22.30 -16.36 10.89
N GLY A 262 -23.16 -17.32 11.18
CA GLY A 262 -23.14 -18.67 10.61
C GLY A 262 -22.00 -19.58 11.12
N GLY A 263 -21.31 -19.18 12.20
CA GLY A 263 -20.25 -19.97 12.81
C GLY A 263 -19.11 -20.32 11.83
N ALA A 264 -18.50 -21.49 11.99
CA ALA A 264 -17.43 -21.96 11.11
C ALA A 264 -17.79 -21.98 9.62
N ALA A 265 -19.00 -22.47 9.29
CA ALA A 265 -19.47 -22.52 7.91
C ALA A 265 -19.65 -21.12 7.31
N GLY A 266 -20.21 -20.18 8.08
CA GLY A 266 -20.35 -18.78 7.68
C GLY A 266 -18.99 -18.11 7.47
N THR A 267 -18.05 -18.27 8.42
CA THR A 267 -16.71 -17.71 8.33
C THR A 267 -16.01 -18.12 7.03
N VAL A 268 -16.11 -19.38 6.63
CA VAL A 268 -15.45 -19.88 5.41
C VAL A 268 -16.17 -19.46 4.13
N SER A 269 -17.50 -19.42 4.12
CA SER A 269 -18.30 -19.28 2.88
C SER A 269 -18.78 -17.86 2.58
N ILE A 270 -18.84 -16.97 3.57
CA ILE A 270 -19.25 -15.58 3.33
C ILE A 270 -18.11 -14.86 2.59
N ASN A 271 -18.47 -14.13 1.51
CA ASN A 271 -17.51 -13.27 0.80
C ASN A 271 -17.05 -12.14 1.71
N PHE A 272 -15.78 -11.79 1.63
CA PHE A 272 -15.16 -10.80 2.52
C PHE A 272 -15.81 -9.40 2.43
N ASN A 273 -16.33 -9.01 1.26
CA ASN A 273 -17.11 -7.76 1.12
C ASN A 273 -18.49 -7.87 1.73
N ASP A 274 -19.16 -9.02 1.54
CA ASP A 274 -20.49 -9.26 2.14
C ASP A 274 -20.41 -9.29 3.67
N ALA A 275 -19.30 -9.80 4.22
CA ALA A 275 -19.06 -9.76 5.66
C ALA A 275 -19.04 -8.33 6.21
N ILE A 276 -18.46 -7.37 5.47
CA ILE A 276 -18.52 -5.95 5.84
C ILE A 276 -19.95 -5.48 5.92
N LEU A 277 -20.75 -5.75 4.88
CA LEU A 277 -22.11 -5.23 4.74
C LEU A 277 -23.09 -5.77 5.78
N LYS A 278 -22.85 -6.96 6.35
CA LYS A 278 -23.67 -7.54 7.42
C LYS A 278 -23.71 -6.71 8.70
N VAL A 279 -22.67 -5.95 8.98
CA VAL A 279 -22.60 -5.03 10.13
C VAL A 279 -23.52 -3.82 9.92
N PHE A 280 -23.71 -3.41 8.66
CA PHE A 280 -24.41 -2.21 8.26
C PHE A 280 -25.80 -2.47 7.68
N SER A 281 -26.24 -3.73 7.63
CA SER A 281 -27.60 -4.12 7.27
C SER A 281 -28.64 -3.63 8.29
N VAL A 282 -29.92 -3.59 7.90
CA VAL A 282 -31.01 -3.18 8.79
C VAL A 282 -32.08 -4.28 8.83
N PRO A 283 -32.22 -5.00 9.95
CA PRO A 283 -31.40 -4.96 11.17
C PRO A 283 -29.98 -5.49 10.94
N PRO A 284 -29.00 -5.12 11.78
CA PRO A 284 -27.65 -5.63 11.64
C PRO A 284 -27.57 -7.12 11.98
N GLU A 285 -26.86 -7.87 11.15
CA GLU A 285 -26.61 -9.31 11.37
C GLU A 285 -25.44 -9.53 12.35
N ALA A 286 -24.51 -8.56 12.44
CA ALA A 286 -23.41 -8.54 13.39
C ALA A 286 -23.13 -7.12 13.85
N MET A 287 -22.31 -6.98 14.91
CA MET A 287 -21.99 -5.67 15.49
C MET A 287 -20.66 -5.11 14.98
N MET A 288 -19.71 -5.96 14.60
CA MET A 288 -18.35 -5.59 14.21
C MET A 288 -17.83 -6.46 13.06
N VAL A 289 -16.90 -5.90 12.30
CA VAL A 289 -16.09 -6.64 11.32
C VAL A 289 -14.63 -6.14 11.38
N LYS A 290 -13.66 -7.07 11.45
CA LYS A 290 -12.24 -6.74 11.28
C LYS A 290 -11.95 -6.64 9.78
N GLN A 291 -11.47 -5.49 9.30
CA GLN A 291 -11.16 -5.30 7.89
C GLN A 291 -10.22 -4.12 7.67
N SER A 292 -9.50 -4.11 6.53
CA SER A 292 -8.60 -3.02 6.16
C SER A 292 -9.32 -1.72 5.77
N GLY A 293 -8.54 -0.72 5.41
CA GLY A 293 -9.00 0.64 5.11
C GLY A 293 -10.03 0.76 3.98
N PHE A 294 -10.06 -0.20 3.03
CA PHE A 294 -10.99 -0.18 1.90
C PHE A 294 -12.47 -0.40 2.29
N ALA A 295 -12.73 -0.95 3.50
CA ALA A 295 -14.11 -1.25 3.95
C ALA A 295 -15.03 -0.03 3.90
N GLY A 296 -14.50 1.19 4.16
CA GLY A 296 -15.27 2.42 3.99
C GLY A 296 -15.82 2.61 2.58
N GLY A 297 -15.02 2.28 1.57
CA GLY A 297 -15.46 2.32 0.16
C GLY A 297 -16.53 1.27 -0.15
N THR A 298 -16.42 0.05 0.38
CA THR A 298 -17.44 -1.01 0.24
C THR A 298 -18.77 -0.59 0.89
N ILE A 299 -18.70 0.01 2.08
CA ILE A 299 -19.90 0.52 2.79
C ILE A 299 -20.58 1.59 1.95
N LEU A 300 -19.85 2.61 1.51
CA LEU A 300 -20.41 3.73 0.72
C LEU A 300 -20.85 3.30 -0.68
N GLY A 301 -20.24 2.28 -1.26
CA GLY A 301 -20.68 1.69 -2.53
C GLY A 301 -22.08 1.08 -2.45
N THR A 302 -22.48 0.57 -1.28
CA THR A 302 -23.79 -0.03 -1.03
C THR A 302 -24.76 0.97 -0.37
N TYR A 303 -24.26 1.79 0.55
CA TYR A 303 -25.01 2.76 1.33
C TYR A 303 -24.46 4.19 1.09
N PRO A 304 -24.71 4.80 -0.08
CA PRO A 304 -24.07 6.06 -0.47
C PRO A 304 -24.44 7.27 0.42
N ASP A 305 -25.56 7.16 1.14
CA ASP A 305 -26.05 8.22 2.04
C ASP A 305 -25.51 8.08 3.49
N TYR A 306 -24.70 7.03 3.78
CA TYR A 306 -24.13 6.84 5.11
C TYR A 306 -23.08 7.89 5.44
N VAL A 307 -23.15 8.40 6.67
CA VAL A 307 -22.25 9.46 7.16
C VAL A 307 -21.23 8.87 8.12
N TYR A 308 -19.94 9.12 7.80
CA TYR A 308 -18.84 8.73 8.68
C TYR A 308 -19.00 9.34 10.09
N GLY A 309 -18.70 8.55 11.12
CA GLY A 309 -18.86 8.91 12.53
C GLY A 309 -20.30 8.85 13.05
N THR A 310 -21.29 8.57 12.17
CA THR A 310 -22.70 8.41 12.53
C THR A 310 -23.19 7.02 12.17
N ASP A 311 -23.16 6.65 10.90
CA ASP A 311 -23.66 5.38 10.40
C ASP A 311 -22.56 4.32 10.36
N TYR A 312 -21.33 4.71 10.06
CA TYR A 312 -20.15 3.85 10.07
C TYR A 312 -18.92 4.58 10.63
N ASP A 313 -18.05 3.84 11.29
CA ASP A 313 -16.77 4.27 11.82
C ASP A 313 -15.89 3.04 12.07
N PHE A 314 -14.66 3.26 12.48
CA PHE A 314 -13.73 2.20 12.86
C PHE A 314 -12.92 2.61 14.11
N PHE A 315 -12.30 1.63 14.73
CA PHE A 315 -11.25 1.83 15.74
C PHE A 315 -10.10 0.85 15.47
N GLY A 316 -8.90 1.21 15.92
CA GLY A 316 -7.75 0.30 15.85
C GLY A 316 -7.97 -0.91 16.75
N VAL A 317 -7.41 -2.07 16.40
CA VAL A 317 -7.47 -3.27 17.27
C VAL A 317 -6.89 -2.93 18.64
N PRO A 318 -7.70 -3.03 19.73
CA PRO A 318 -7.30 -2.56 21.04
C PRO A 318 -6.12 -3.34 21.60
N GLY A 319 -5.14 -2.64 22.15
CA GLY A 319 -3.94 -3.27 22.72
C GLY A 319 -2.88 -3.68 21.69
N ALA A 320 -3.12 -3.53 20.39
CA ALA A 320 -2.11 -3.78 19.37
C ALA A 320 -0.92 -2.83 19.55
N GLN A 321 0.30 -3.40 19.59
CA GLN A 321 1.55 -2.65 19.80
C GLN A 321 2.10 -2.07 18.50
N GLY A 322 1.44 -2.31 17.37
CA GLY A 322 1.74 -1.83 16.04
C GLY A 322 0.55 -1.97 15.13
N LEU A 323 0.70 -1.55 13.88
CA LEU A 323 -0.25 -1.77 12.80
C LEU A 323 0.33 -2.77 11.80
N GLN A 324 -0.52 -3.60 11.21
CA GLN A 324 -0.17 -4.33 9.99
C GLN A 324 -0.79 -3.67 8.78
N GLY A 325 -0.23 -3.91 7.60
CA GLY A 325 -0.85 -3.46 6.38
C GLY A 325 0.02 -3.58 5.14
N GLY A 326 -0.55 -3.17 4.01
CA GLY A 326 0.16 -2.98 2.77
C GLY A 326 0.95 -1.66 2.77
N SER A 327 2.04 -1.64 2.03
CA SER A 327 2.81 -0.41 1.79
C SER A 327 3.49 -0.46 0.43
N ASP A 328 3.52 0.69 -0.24
CA ASP A 328 4.20 0.86 -1.51
C ASP A 328 5.45 1.74 -1.32
N TRP A 329 6.51 1.35 -1.98
CA TRP A 329 7.85 1.90 -1.82
C TRP A 329 8.42 2.39 -3.13
N LEU A 330 9.02 3.57 -3.10
CA LEU A 330 9.76 4.10 -4.23
C LEU A 330 11.22 3.62 -4.14
N MET A 331 11.66 2.98 -5.20
CA MET A 331 13.03 2.51 -5.43
C MET A 331 13.67 3.35 -6.54
N VAL A 332 14.97 3.63 -6.43
CA VAL A 332 15.72 4.43 -7.40
C VAL A 332 16.87 3.61 -7.96
N PHE A 333 16.91 3.49 -9.30
CA PHE A 333 17.95 2.76 -10.03
C PHE A 333 18.98 3.70 -10.69
N ASN A 334 18.59 4.92 -11.05
CA ASN A 334 19.46 5.91 -11.68
C ASN A 334 19.45 7.23 -10.93
N ASN A 335 20.65 7.72 -10.52
CA ASN A 335 20.80 9.01 -9.87
C ASN A 335 21.04 10.11 -10.92
N THR A 336 19.98 10.83 -11.29
CA THR A 336 20.09 12.06 -12.08
C THR A 336 19.66 13.27 -11.23
N PRO A 337 20.04 14.51 -11.61
CA PRO A 337 19.57 15.71 -10.88
C PRO A 337 18.03 15.77 -10.79
N ALA A 338 17.32 15.39 -11.85
CA ALA A 338 15.85 15.36 -11.87
C ALA A 338 15.28 14.32 -10.90
N VAL A 339 15.89 13.12 -10.82
CA VAL A 339 15.48 12.06 -9.88
C VAL A 339 15.76 12.49 -8.44
N SER A 340 16.96 13.04 -8.15
CA SER A 340 17.28 13.55 -6.81
C SER A 340 16.31 14.65 -6.37
N ALA A 341 15.95 15.59 -7.27
CA ALA A 341 14.98 16.63 -6.99
C ALA A 341 13.57 16.06 -6.72
N LEU A 342 13.15 15.01 -7.46
CA LEU A 342 11.89 14.32 -7.20
C LEU A 342 11.88 13.63 -5.84
N ILE A 343 12.97 12.95 -5.44
CA ILE A 343 13.07 12.29 -4.14
C ILE A 343 13.02 13.32 -3.00
N LYS A 344 13.75 14.43 -3.12
CA LYS A 344 13.66 15.55 -2.16
C LYS A 344 12.23 16.08 -2.05
N TYR A 345 11.55 16.28 -3.18
CA TYR A 345 10.17 16.74 -3.19
C TYR A 345 9.23 15.75 -2.49
N LEU A 346 9.22 14.49 -2.90
CA LEU A 346 8.30 13.48 -2.34
C LEU A 346 8.55 13.24 -0.85
N SER A 347 9.79 13.30 -0.41
CA SER A 347 10.14 13.14 1.02
C SER A 347 9.96 14.41 1.85
N SER A 348 9.78 15.58 1.23
CA SER A 348 9.61 16.87 1.92
C SER A 348 8.25 16.98 2.63
N THR A 349 8.13 18.00 3.48
CA THR A 349 6.83 18.43 4.05
C THR A 349 5.80 18.69 2.96
N LYS A 350 6.19 19.40 1.89
CA LYS A 350 5.30 19.72 0.77
C LYS A 350 4.82 18.47 0.03
N GLY A 351 5.71 17.49 -0.18
CA GLY A 351 5.34 16.21 -0.79
C GLY A 351 4.33 15.43 0.06
N GLY A 352 4.58 15.31 1.36
CA GLY A 352 3.66 14.64 2.30
C GLY A 352 2.29 15.32 2.38
N GLU A 353 2.26 16.66 2.48
CA GLU A 353 1.00 17.43 2.46
C GLU A 353 0.23 17.26 1.15
N THR A 354 0.94 17.29 0.01
CA THR A 354 0.30 17.12 -1.31
C THR A 354 -0.28 15.72 -1.46
N TRP A 355 0.44 14.68 -1.01
CA TRP A 355 -0.06 13.30 -1.00
C TRP A 355 -1.37 13.18 -0.21
N ALA A 356 -1.37 13.71 1.00
CA ALA A 356 -2.54 13.69 1.88
C ALA A 356 -3.72 14.49 1.31
N GLN A 357 -3.49 15.66 0.73
CA GLN A 357 -4.54 16.50 0.11
C GLN A 357 -5.17 15.82 -1.11
N VAL A 358 -4.41 15.06 -1.88
CA VAL A 358 -4.94 14.26 -3.00
C VAL A 358 -5.77 13.08 -2.48
N GLY A 359 -5.46 12.56 -1.29
CA GLY A 359 -6.19 11.45 -0.67
C GLY A 359 -5.86 10.09 -1.28
N PHE A 360 -4.64 9.92 -1.80
CA PHE A 360 -4.18 8.64 -2.31
C PHE A 360 -3.70 7.75 -1.14
N ASP A 361 -4.64 7.12 -0.43
CA ASP A 361 -4.43 6.40 0.82
C ASP A 361 -3.60 7.21 1.84
N LEU A 362 -2.86 6.55 2.72
CA LEU A 362 -2.04 7.25 3.69
C LEU A 362 -0.59 7.37 3.23
N THR A 363 0.00 8.54 3.45
CA THR A 363 1.45 8.69 3.32
C THR A 363 2.13 8.41 4.65
N PRO A 364 3.23 7.64 4.67
CA PRO A 364 4.11 7.48 5.83
C PRO A 364 4.85 8.75 6.24
N ASN A 365 4.85 9.79 5.38
CA ASN A 365 5.44 11.08 5.68
C ASN A 365 4.63 11.82 6.77
N LEU A 366 5.24 12.09 7.92
CA LEU A 366 4.60 12.71 9.09
C LEU A 366 3.94 14.06 8.78
N ALA A 367 4.47 14.81 7.81
CA ALA A 367 3.89 16.10 7.41
C ALA A 367 2.49 15.94 6.77
N GLY A 368 2.18 14.78 6.20
CA GLY A 368 0.87 14.47 5.65
C GLY A 368 -0.21 14.22 6.71
N ALA A 369 0.16 13.86 7.95
CA ALA A 369 -0.77 13.37 8.97
C ALA A 369 -1.95 14.33 9.25
N ASN A 370 -1.74 15.64 9.16
CA ASN A 370 -2.76 16.65 9.43
C ASN A 370 -3.32 17.32 8.15
N ALA A 371 -2.92 16.85 6.97
CA ALA A 371 -3.30 17.49 5.70
C ALA A 371 -4.48 16.81 4.99
N TYR A 372 -4.98 15.69 5.51
CA TYR A 372 -6.16 15.01 4.98
C TYR A 372 -7.42 15.83 5.20
N THR A 373 -8.31 15.86 4.20
CA THR A 373 -9.61 16.55 4.29
C THR A 373 -10.77 15.59 4.61
N ASP A 374 -10.64 14.32 4.23
CA ASP A 374 -11.62 13.29 4.56
C ASP A 374 -11.47 12.85 6.02
N PRO A 375 -12.56 12.87 6.85
CA PRO A 375 -12.47 12.54 8.27
C PRO A 375 -12.04 11.10 8.56
N ALA A 376 -12.36 10.13 7.70
CA ALA A 376 -11.93 8.74 7.88
C ALA A 376 -10.44 8.60 7.60
N LEU A 377 -9.93 9.28 6.55
CA LEU A 377 -8.50 9.35 6.27
C LEU A 377 -7.75 10.10 7.39
N GLN A 378 -8.29 11.19 7.93
CA GLN A 378 -7.71 11.89 9.09
C GLN A 378 -7.54 10.95 10.29
N LYS A 379 -8.55 10.16 10.62
CA LYS A 379 -8.48 9.20 11.73
C LYS A 379 -7.48 8.07 11.46
N LYS A 380 -7.47 7.52 10.24
CA LYS A 380 -6.46 6.52 9.84
C LYS A 380 -5.04 7.08 9.90
N ALA A 381 -4.84 8.30 9.37
CA ALA A 381 -3.54 8.98 9.40
C ALA A 381 -3.06 9.23 10.83
N LYS A 382 -3.95 9.59 11.74
CA LYS A 382 -3.64 9.73 13.15
C LYS A 382 -3.18 8.40 13.76
N LEU A 383 -3.89 7.30 13.50
CA LEU A 383 -3.48 5.97 13.96
C LEU A 383 -2.09 5.60 13.43
N LEU A 384 -1.83 5.88 12.14
CA LEU A 384 -0.53 5.61 11.52
C LEU A 384 0.60 6.47 12.13
N ALA A 385 0.34 7.73 12.44
CA ALA A 385 1.32 8.64 13.03
C ALA A 385 1.62 8.32 14.52
N GLU A 386 0.63 7.79 15.25
CA GLU A 386 0.74 7.47 16.68
C GLU A 386 1.23 6.05 16.95
N THR A 387 1.24 5.17 15.92
CA THR A 387 1.70 3.78 16.08
C THR A 387 3.19 3.71 16.42
N LYS A 388 3.56 2.71 17.21
CA LYS A 388 4.97 2.43 17.57
C LYS A 388 5.68 1.51 16.59
N GLY A 389 4.94 0.87 15.69
CA GLY A 389 5.47 -0.04 14.68
C GLY A 389 4.47 -0.28 13.55
N PHE A 390 5.01 -0.67 12.40
CA PHE A 390 4.23 -1.12 11.26
C PHE A 390 4.87 -2.41 10.74
N THR A 391 4.07 -3.44 10.52
CA THR A 391 4.53 -4.71 9.96
C THR A 391 3.86 -4.94 8.61
N PRO A 392 4.59 -5.41 7.60
CA PRO A 392 3.97 -5.95 6.40
C PRO A 392 3.07 -7.15 6.75
N ASP A 393 2.17 -7.47 5.87
CA ASP A 393 1.39 -8.69 5.92
C ASP A 393 2.32 -9.91 5.81
N ILE A 394 2.19 -10.88 6.72
CA ILE A 394 3.04 -12.09 6.73
C ILE A 394 2.84 -12.87 5.43
N GLY A 395 1.58 -13.07 5.01
CA GLY A 395 1.22 -13.82 3.82
C GLY A 395 1.80 -13.26 2.53
N ASP A 396 1.87 -11.93 2.44
CA ASP A 396 2.40 -11.21 1.27
C ASP A 396 3.92 -11.06 1.30
N SER A 397 4.54 -11.21 2.48
CA SER A 397 5.97 -10.92 2.68
C SER A 397 6.88 -12.10 2.39
N ILE A 398 6.38 -13.34 2.46
CA ILE A 398 7.18 -14.55 2.29
C ILE A 398 6.82 -15.21 0.95
N PRO A 399 7.75 -15.34 0.00
CA PRO A 399 7.47 -15.92 -1.32
C PRO A 399 6.82 -17.31 -1.26
N GLY A 400 5.67 -17.46 -1.92
CA GLY A 400 4.93 -18.72 -2.01
C GLY A 400 4.19 -19.15 -0.73
N PHE A 401 4.29 -18.37 0.33
CA PHE A 401 3.74 -18.70 1.65
C PHE A 401 2.23 -18.43 1.77
N GLY A 402 1.75 -17.29 1.29
CA GLY A 402 0.38 -16.80 1.55
C GLY A 402 -0.71 -17.82 1.21
N SER A 403 -0.61 -18.52 0.07
CA SER A 403 -1.60 -19.54 -0.30
C SER A 403 -1.67 -20.72 0.68
N VAL A 404 -0.54 -21.10 1.29
CA VAL A 404 -0.48 -22.16 2.30
C VAL A 404 -1.07 -21.68 3.62
N GLU A 405 -0.78 -20.45 4.01
CA GLU A 405 -1.32 -19.81 5.20
C GLU A 405 -2.83 -19.63 5.10
N PHE A 406 -3.36 -19.12 3.96
CA PHE A 406 -4.79 -18.95 3.71
C PHE A 406 -5.55 -20.29 3.75
N LYS A 407 -4.97 -21.31 3.14
CA LYS A 407 -5.52 -22.66 3.23
C LYS A 407 -5.51 -23.18 4.66
N GLY A 408 -4.44 -22.97 5.40
CA GLY A 408 -4.25 -23.44 6.78
C GLY A 408 -5.30 -22.86 7.72
N ILE A 409 -5.56 -21.53 7.67
CA ILE A 409 -6.60 -20.90 8.51
C ILE A 409 -8.00 -21.41 8.13
N THR A 410 -8.24 -21.64 6.84
CA THR A 410 -9.52 -22.21 6.35
C THR A 410 -9.71 -23.63 6.87
N ASP A 411 -8.70 -24.50 6.79
CA ASP A 411 -8.71 -25.84 7.33
C ASP A 411 -8.92 -25.83 8.86
N PHE A 412 -8.27 -24.90 9.57
CA PHE A 412 -8.43 -24.75 11.01
C PHE A 412 -9.87 -24.40 11.42
N VAL A 413 -10.49 -23.46 10.73
CA VAL A 413 -11.88 -23.06 10.99
C VAL A 413 -12.83 -24.23 10.71
N ASN A 414 -12.55 -25.04 9.70
CA ASN A 414 -13.31 -26.26 9.36
C ASN A 414 -13.02 -27.44 10.31
N GLY A 415 -12.23 -27.25 11.38
CA GLY A 415 -11.98 -28.27 12.40
C GLY A 415 -10.75 -29.15 12.15
N GLY A 416 -9.85 -28.74 11.26
CA GLY A 416 -8.58 -29.41 11.03
C GLY A 416 -7.68 -29.39 12.28
N ASP A 417 -6.77 -30.36 12.35
CA ASP A 417 -5.81 -30.49 13.44
C ASP A 417 -4.77 -29.36 13.43
N LEU A 418 -4.75 -28.54 14.48
CA LEU A 418 -3.93 -27.33 14.54
C LEU A 418 -2.42 -27.62 14.46
N ASP A 419 -1.94 -28.72 15.09
CA ASP A 419 -0.53 -29.08 15.03
C ASP A 419 -0.08 -29.40 13.61
N THR A 420 -0.88 -30.17 12.89
CA THR A 420 -0.62 -30.52 11.49
C THR A 420 -0.62 -29.27 10.59
N ILE A 421 -1.58 -28.37 10.80
CA ILE A 421 -1.72 -27.12 10.05
C ILE A 421 -0.51 -26.22 10.27
N LEU A 422 -0.15 -25.93 11.53
CA LEU A 422 0.97 -25.05 11.85
C LEU A 422 2.31 -25.63 11.35
N ASN A 423 2.52 -26.94 11.44
CA ASN A 423 3.71 -27.58 10.90
C ASN A 423 3.78 -27.47 9.36
N THR A 424 2.64 -27.57 8.69
CA THR A 424 2.57 -27.39 7.22
C THR A 424 2.93 -25.98 6.81
N ILE A 425 2.38 -24.97 7.52
CA ILE A 425 2.67 -23.56 7.25
C ILE A 425 4.13 -23.22 7.56
N ALA A 426 4.68 -23.74 8.69
CA ALA A 426 6.09 -23.56 9.05
C ALA A 426 7.05 -24.16 8.01
N ALA A 427 6.69 -25.29 7.39
CA ALA A 427 7.48 -25.85 6.31
C ALA A 427 7.52 -24.93 5.07
N ALA A 428 6.37 -24.34 4.71
CA ALA A 428 6.31 -23.36 3.62
C ALA A 428 7.08 -22.07 3.95
N GLN A 429 7.01 -21.57 5.19
CA GLN A 429 7.82 -20.45 5.66
C GLN A 429 9.31 -20.74 5.50
N ALA A 430 9.78 -21.89 5.94
CA ALA A 430 11.20 -22.28 5.85
C ALA A 430 11.69 -22.42 4.39
N GLU A 431 10.80 -22.63 3.42
CA GLU A 431 11.13 -22.60 1.99
C GLU A 431 11.22 -21.19 1.44
N GLY A 432 10.27 -20.32 1.80
CA GLY A 432 10.19 -18.94 1.32
C GLY A 432 11.24 -18.00 1.94
N THR A 433 11.83 -18.35 3.09
CA THR A 433 12.84 -17.52 3.79
C THR A 433 14.29 -17.94 3.50
N LYS A 434 14.53 -18.94 2.62
CA LYS A 434 15.89 -19.33 2.15
C LYS A 434 16.42 -18.32 1.13
#